data_f2f5e5661e3a05ea689590d0b5aabcda
#
_entry.id   f2f5e5661e3a05ea689590d0b5aabcda
#
_cell.length_a   1.000
_cell.length_b   1.000
_cell.length_c   1.000
_cell.angle_alpha   90.00
_cell.angle_beta   90.00
_cell.angle_gamma   90.00
#
_symmetry.space_group_name_H-M   'P 1'
#
loop_
_entity.id
_entity.type
_entity.pdbx_description
1 polymer ?
#
loop_
_entity_poly.entity_id
_entity_poly.type
_entity_poly.pdbx_seq_one_letter_code
_entity_poly.pdbx_strand_id
1 'polypeptide(L)'
;MSQLFTAVYEVNSAIDGGPTLRLNLVVDGRNDSVVGHVRLDDFSGAGKAISVRGHHVEIDGEQPMQAIVLAGTPTIFPCRDEDPSAFQLLMVLPTAWKDGQVCYKMSFGKNAPRVLEIHDGIARAVMQVAN
;
A
#
# COMPACT_ATOMS: atom_id res chain seq x y z
N MET A 1 -0.01 -24.62 -11.16
CA MET A 1 -0.56 -24.29 -9.85
C MET A 1 -0.57 -22.80 -9.62
N SER A 2 -1.66 -22.33 -9.10
CA SER A 2 -1.80 -20.92 -8.74
C SER A 2 -0.90 -20.62 -7.54
N GLN A 3 -0.13 -19.54 -7.63
CA GLN A 3 0.70 -19.07 -6.53
C GLN A 3 0.09 -17.80 -5.93
N LEU A 4 -1.19 -17.88 -5.63
CA LEU A 4 -1.89 -16.78 -4.97
C LEU A 4 -1.63 -16.84 -3.47
N PHE A 5 -1.25 -15.71 -2.90
CA PHE A 5 -1.12 -15.59 -1.46
C PHE A 5 -1.51 -14.19 -1.02
N THR A 6 -1.84 -14.05 0.24
CA THR A 6 -2.15 -12.74 0.83
C THR A 6 -0.95 -12.18 1.54
N ALA A 7 -0.77 -10.87 1.43
CA ALA A 7 0.27 -10.15 2.15
C ALA A 7 -0.38 -8.95 2.82
N VAL A 8 -0.21 -8.84 4.12
CA VAL A 8 -0.77 -7.74 4.91
C VAL A 8 0.37 -6.97 5.53
N TYR A 9 0.37 -5.66 5.30
CA TYR A 9 1.39 -4.77 5.83
C TYR A 9 0.76 -3.62 6.57
N GLU A 10 1.45 -3.19 7.61
CA GLU A 10 1.14 -1.95 8.30
C GLU A 10 2.29 -0.98 8.03
N VAL A 11 1.98 0.18 7.47
CA VAL A 11 2.97 1.18 7.10
C VAL A 11 2.87 2.36 8.04
N ASN A 12 3.96 2.64 8.72
CA ASN A 12 4.08 3.78 9.62
C ASN A 12 5.14 4.74 9.07
N SER A 13 4.88 6.03 9.20
CA SER A 13 5.87 7.03 8.86
C SER A 13 6.93 7.12 9.97
N ALA A 14 8.10 7.67 9.64
CA ALA A 14 9.14 7.90 10.62
C ALA A 14 8.78 9.02 11.62
N ILE A 15 7.73 9.77 11.35
CA ILE A 15 7.28 10.87 12.21
C ILE A 15 6.30 10.32 13.24
N ASP A 16 6.59 10.55 14.51
CA ASP A 16 5.68 10.17 15.59
C ASP A 16 4.33 10.85 15.41
N GLY A 17 3.25 10.07 15.55
CA GLY A 17 1.90 10.57 15.38
C GLY A 17 1.46 10.72 13.93
N GLY A 18 2.25 10.24 12.98
CA GLY A 18 1.86 10.24 11.58
C GLY A 18 0.78 9.19 11.27
N PRO A 19 0.20 9.25 10.08
CA PRO A 19 -0.84 8.32 9.69
C PRO A 19 -0.32 6.89 9.55
N THR A 20 -1.18 5.92 9.81
CA THR A 20 -0.92 4.51 9.59
C THR A 20 -1.67 4.04 8.35
N LEU A 21 -0.96 3.39 7.45
CA LEU A 21 -1.55 2.84 6.24
C LEU A 21 -1.55 1.31 6.36
N ARG A 22 -2.68 0.70 6.10
CA ARG A 22 -2.78 -0.76 6.09
C ARG A 22 -2.97 -1.25 4.67
N LEU A 23 -2.13 -2.18 4.26
CA LEU A 23 -2.18 -2.81 2.94
C LEU A 23 -2.69 -4.24 3.10
N ASN A 24 -3.78 -4.56 2.42
CA ASN A 24 -4.28 -5.93 2.33
C ASN A 24 -4.17 -6.34 0.87
N LEU A 25 -3.17 -7.15 0.55
CA LEU A 25 -2.82 -7.46 -0.83
C LEU A 25 -3.02 -8.93 -1.12
N VAL A 26 -3.46 -9.21 -2.33
CA VAL A 26 -3.43 -10.55 -2.92
C VAL A 26 -2.40 -10.53 -4.03
N VAL A 27 -1.40 -11.39 -3.89
CA VAL A 27 -0.27 -11.46 -4.81
C VAL A 27 -0.43 -12.69 -5.68
N ASP A 28 -0.35 -12.47 -6.99
CA ASP A 28 -0.27 -13.56 -7.97
C ASP A 28 1.19 -13.65 -8.42
N GLY A 29 1.91 -14.60 -7.84
CA GLY A 29 3.32 -14.78 -8.17
C GLY A 29 3.55 -15.26 -9.59
N ARG A 30 2.53 -15.82 -10.21
CA ARG A 30 2.64 -16.35 -11.57
C ARG A 30 2.54 -15.26 -12.63
N ASN A 31 1.71 -14.25 -12.39
CA ASN A 31 1.46 -13.16 -13.34
C ASN A 31 2.08 -11.84 -12.91
N ASP A 32 2.87 -11.86 -11.85
CA ASP A 32 3.51 -10.67 -11.27
C ASP A 32 2.51 -9.56 -10.91
N SER A 33 1.26 -9.91 -10.69
CA SER A 33 0.22 -8.95 -10.40
C SER A 33 -0.10 -8.90 -8.90
N VAL A 34 -0.48 -7.71 -8.46
CA VAL A 34 -0.89 -7.46 -7.07
C VAL A 34 -2.17 -6.67 -7.11
N VAL A 35 -3.16 -7.12 -6.34
CA VAL A 35 -4.42 -6.40 -6.18
C VAL A 35 -4.78 -6.38 -4.70
N GLY A 36 -5.57 -5.42 -4.29
CA GLY A 36 -6.01 -5.40 -2.91
C GLY A 36 -6.66 -4.09 -2.51
N HIS A 37 -6.59 -3.82 -1.23
CA HIS A 37 -7.16 -2.64 -0.62
C HIS A 37 -6.14 -1.97 0.27
N VAL A 38 -6.18 -0.65 0.27
CA VAL A 38 -5.37 0.18 1.15
C VAL A 38 -6.31 1.00 2.02
N ARG A 39 -6.02 1.04 3.31
CA ARG A 39 -6.80 1.81 4.27
C ARG A 39 -5.88 2.74 5.03
N LEU A 40 -6.22 4.02 5.01
CA LEU A 40 -5.50 5.03 5.79
C LEU A 40 -6.26 5.26 7.09
N ASP A 41 -5.59 5.00 8.21
CA ASP A 41 -6.09 5.33 9.52
C ASP A 41 -5.44 6.64 9.95
N ASP A 42 -6.23 7.71 9.96
CA ASP A 42 -5.79 9.00 10.43
C ASP A 42 -6.50 9.33 11.76
N PHE A 43 -6.18 10.51 12.28
CA PHE A 43 -6.74 10.95 13.55
C PHE A 43 -8.24 11.20 13.51
N SER A 44 -8.84 11.29 12.34
CA SER A 44 -10.28 11.49 12.24
C SER A 44 -11.09 10.22 12.45
N GLY A 45 -10.42 9.07 12.48
CA GLY A 45 -11.07 7.77 12.67
C GLY A 45 -11.92 7.32 11.49
N ALA A 46 -11.91 8.05 10.40
CA ALA A 46 -12.70 7.73 9.23
C ALA A 46 -11.88 6.91 8.24
N GLY A 47 -11.43 5.73 8.66
CA GLY A 47 -10.63 4.87 7.80
C GLY A 47 -11.35 4.58 6.49
N LYS A 48 -10.88 5.15 5.39
CA LYS A 48 -11.43 4.95 4.07
C LYS A 48 -10.54 4.04 3.27
N ALA A 49 -11.14 3.04 2.64
CA ALA A 49 -10.42 2.08 1.83
C ALA A 49 -10.43 2.50 0.37
N ILE A 50 -9.34 2.21 -0.31
CA ILE A 50 -9.20 2.43 -1.75
C ILE A 50 -8.71 1.12 -2.37
N SER A 51 -9.29 0.75 -3.51
CA SER A 51 -8.84 -0.43 -4.24
C SER A 51 -7.57 -0.11 -5.00
N VAL A 52 -6.62 -1.02 -4.93
CA VAL A 52 -5.32 -0.84 -5.59
C VAL A 52 -4.99 -2.04 -6.47
N ARG A 53 -4.16 -1.78 -7.47
CA ARG A 53 -3.60 -2.81 -8.33
C ARG A 53 -2.21 -2.39 -8.79
N GLY A 54 -1.42 -3.35 -9.14
CA GLY A 54 -0.08 -3.08 -9.63
C GLY A 54 0.69 -4.36 -9.91
N HIS A 55 1.99 -4.24 -9.77
CA HIS A 55 2.92 -5.30 -10.12
C HIS A 55 4.01 -5.43 -9.07
N HIS A 56 4.60 -6.62 -9.00
CA HIS A 56 5.84 -6.80 -8.28
C HIS A 56 6.93 -7.21 -9.27
N VAL A 57 8.13 -6.69 -9.04
CA VAL A 57 9.28 -6.92 -9.90
C VAL A 57 10.46 -7.32 -9.04
N GLU A 58 11.13 -8.40 -9.39
CA GLU A 58 12.34 -8.81 -8.70
C GLU A 58 13.52 -7.93 -9.12
N ILE A 59 14.32 -7.54 -8.16
CA ILE A 59 15.53 -6.76 -8.38
C ILE A 59 16.73 -7.66 -8.06
N ASP A 60 17.52 -7.95 -9.07
CA ASP A 60 18.72 -8.75 -8.91
C ASP A 60 19.83 -7.93 -8.29
N GLY A 61 20.58 -8.54 -7.37
CA GLY A 61 21.68 -7.90 -6.69
C GLY A 61 22.33 -8.87 -5.71
N GLU A 62 23.21 -8.34 -4.88
CA GLU A 62 23.85 -9.16 -3.85
C GLU A 62 22.84 -9.76 -2.88
N GLN A 63 21.79 -8.99 -2.58
CA GLN A 63 20.64 -9.47 -1.81
C GLN A 63 19.42 -9.38 -2.70
N PRO A 64 18.71 -10.50 -2.92
CA PRO A 64 17.49 -10.46 -3.72
C PRO A 64 16.44 -9.58 -3.06
N MET A 65 15.95 -8.61 -3.82
CA MET A 65 14.91 -7.68 -3.39
C MET A 65 13.78 -7.70 -4.39
N GLN A 66 12.65 -7.14 -4.01
CA GLN A 66 11.55 -6.91 -4.93
C GLN A 66 10.94 -5.55 -4.71
N ALA A 67 10.43 -4.98 -5.77
CA ALA A 67 9.69 -3.73 -5.73
C ALA A 67 8.23 -4.02 -6.02
N ILE A 68 7.35 -3.38 -5.27
CA ILE A 68 5.91 -3.45 -5.49
C ILE A 68 5.43 -2.06 -5.81
N VAL A 69 4.79 -1.91 -6.97
CA VAL A 69 4.24 -0.65 -7.43
C VAL A 69 2.74 -0.78 -7.48
N LEU A 70 2.04 0.08 -6.75
CA LEU A 70 0.59 0.06 -6.69
C LEU A 70 0.02 1.41 -7.08
N ALA A 71 -1.12 1.39 -7.74
CA ALA A 71 -1.92 2.57 -8.00
C ALA A 71 -3.37 2.29 -7.65
N GLY A 72 -4.05 3.29 -7.14
CA GLY A 72 -5.43 3.15 -6.73
C GLY A 72 -6.29 4.34 -7.13
N THR A 73 -7.56 4.06 -7.30
CA THR A 73 -8.58 5.07 -7.56
C THR A 73 -9.76 4.81 -6.64
N PRO A 74 -10.54 5.83 -6.31
CA PRO A 74 -11.71 5.63 -5.46
C PRO A 74 -12.73 4.75 -6.16
N THR A 75 -13.39 3.89 -5.37
CA THR A 75 -14.42 2.99 -5.88
C THR A 75 -15.82 3.58 -5.77
N ILE A 76 -15.96 4.72 -5.10
CA ILE A 76 -17.24 5.35 -4.81
C ILE A 76 -17.30 6.73 -5.42
N PHE A 77 -18.36 7.03 -6.17
CA PHE A 77 -18.66 8.35 -6.69
C PHE A 77 -20.01 8.83 -6.14
N PRO A 78 -20.18 10.15 -5.92
CA PRO A 78 -19.19 11.22 -6.08
C PRO A 78 -18.18 11.23 -4.95
N CYS A 79 -16.95 11.67 -5.29
CA CYS A 79 -15.88 11.81 -4.33
C CYS A 79 -16.06 13.11 -3.53
N ARG A 80 -16.05 13.02 -2.22
CA ARG A 80 -16.07 14.19 -1.34
C ARG A 80 -14.67 14.78 -1.19
N ASP A 81 -14.57 15.99 -0.68
CA ASP A 81 -13.27 16.66 -0.51
C ASP A 81 -12.35 15.93 0.48
N GLU A 82 -12.91 15.19 1.39
CA GLU A 82 -12.15 14.40 2.38
C GLU A 82 -11.86 12.97 1.92
N ASP A 83 -12.37 12.55 0.77
CA ASP A 83 -12.17 11.19 0.27
C ASP A 83 -10.88 11.09 -0.52
N PRO A 84 -10.18 9.93 -0.44
CA PRO A 84 -9.03 9.69 -1.30
C PRO A 84 -9.44 9.72 -2.77
N SER A 85 -8.70 10.47 -3.58
CA SER A 85 -8.98 10.61 -5.01
C SER A 85 -7.96 9.88 -5.90
N ALA A 86 -6.74 9.70 -5.40
CA ALA A 86 -5.70 8.95 -6.11
C ALA A 86 -4.68 8.43 -5.12
N PHE A 87 -4.07 7.30 -5.47
CA PHE A 87 -3.07 6.67 -4.61
C PHE A 87 -1.97 6.07 -5.47
N GLN A 88 -0.73 6.27 -5.05
CA GLN A 88 0.44 5.62 -5.66
C GLN A 88 1.37 5.17 -4.54
N LEU A 89 1.96 4.00 -4.69
CA LEU A 89 2.86 3.45 -3.70
C LEU A 89 4.00 2.69 -4.37
N LEU A 90 5.19 2.87 -3.83
CA LEU A 90 6.34 2.05 -4.14
C LEU A 90 6.86 1.44 -2.84
N MET A 91 6.95 0.13 -2.79
CA MET A 91 7.49 -0.60 -1.65
C MET A 91 8.64 -1.47 -2.11
N VAL A 92 9.75 -1.42 -1.38
CA VAL A 92 10.93 -2.25 -1.66
C VAL A 92 11.18 -3.11 -0.43
N LEU A 93 11.25 -4.42 -0.66
CA LEU A 93 11.38 -5.40 0.42
C LEU A 93 12.17 -6.62 -0.06
N PRO A 94 12.67 -7.44 0.90
CA PRO A 94 13.29 -8.72 0.54
C PRO A 94 12.28 -9.64 -0.14
N THR A 95 12.78 -10.56 -0.97
CA THR A 95 11.93 -11.50 -1.71
C THR A 95 11.09 -12.40 -0.82
N ALA A 96 11.42 -12.49 0.46
CA ALA A 96 10.67 -13.28 1.44
C ALA A 96 9.41 -12.58 1.96
N TRP A 97 9.04 -11.43 1.41
CA TRP A 97 7.85 -10.65 1.82
C TRP A 97 7.85 -10.29 3.30
N LYS A 98 9.03 -9.87 3.78
CA LYS A 98 9.21 -9.37 5.14
C LYS A 98 9.11 -7.84 5.15
N ASP A 99 9.52 -7.24 6.25
CA ASP A 99 9.46 -5.80 6.41
C ASP A 99 10.27 -5.07 5.34
N GLY A 100 9.80 -3.92 4.91
CA GLY A 100 10.43 -3.15 3.86
C GLY A 100 10.26 -1.66 4.02
N GLN A 101 10.71 -0.93 3.01
CA GLN A 101 10.60 0.51 2.94
C GLN A 101 9.54 0.90 1.94
N VAL A 102 8.80 1.96 2.27
CA VAL A 102 7.65 2.41 1.47
C VAL A 102 7.72 3.91 1.26
N CYS A 103 7.43 4.34 0.05
CA CYS A 103 7.01 5.71 -0.18
C CYS A 103 5.65 5.69 -0.85
N TYR A 104 4.78 6.59 -0.44
CA TYR A 104 3.45 6.67 -1.04
C TYR A 104 2.95 8.10 -1.10
N LYS A 105 2.01 8.29 -1.99
CA LYS A 105 1.34 9.57 -2.20
C LYS A 105 -0.16 9.31 -2.29
N MET A 106 -0.93 10.01 -1.50
CA MET A 106 -2.38 9.93 -1.51
C MET A 106 -2.95 11.32 -1.66
N SER A 107 -3.78 11.50 -2.68
CA SER A 107 -4.48 12.77 -2.92
C SER A 107 -5.89 12.66 -2.38
N PHE A 108 -6.41 13.79 -1.90
CA PHE A 108 -7.77 13.88 -1.35
C PHE A 108 -8.50 15.03 -2.02
N GLY A 109 -9.76 14.80 -2.33
CA GLY A 109 -10.61 15.85 -2.89
C GLY A 109 -10.52 15.97 -4.39
N LYS A 110 -11.47 16.73 -4.95
CA LYS A 110 -11.67 16.84 -6.38
C LYS A 110 -11.23 18.19 -6.94
N ASN A 111 -11.48 19.28 -6.22
CA ASN A 111 -11.29 20.63 -6.77
C ASN A 111 -10.05 21.35 -6.26
N ALA A 112 -9.58 21.00 -5.10
CA ALA A 112 -8.34 21.53 -4.51
C ALA A 112 -7.71 20.40 -3.73
N PRO A 113 -7.11 19.43 -4.42
CA PRO A 113 -6.65 18.21 -3.78
C PRO A 113 -5.55 18.49 -2.78
N ARG A 114 -5.76 17.99 -1.56
CA ARG A 114 -4.69 17.91 -0.58
C ARG A 114 -3.90 16.64 -0.87
N VAL A 115 -2.60 16.71 -0.67
CA VAL A 115 -1.71 15.59 -0.96
C VAL A 115 -0.95 15.21 0.30
N LEU A 116 -1.03 13.93 0.65
CA LEU A 116 -0.21 13.34 1.68
C LEU A 116 0.92 12.58 1.00
N GLU A 117 2.17 12.97 1.26
CA GLU A 117 3.35 12.28 0.75
C GLU A 117 4.17 11.75 1.92
N ILE A 118 4.45 10.46 1.90
CA ILE A 118 5.31 9.81 2.88
C ILE A 118 6.49 9.21 2.12
N HIS A 119 7.70 9.67 2.44
CA HIS A 119 8.92 9.20 1.79
C HIS A 119 9.67 8.16 2.62
N ASP A 120 9.51 8.20 3.94
CA ASP A 120 10.26 7.38 4.88
C ASP A 120 9.35 6.40 5.62
N GLY A 121 8.42 5.78 4.91
CA GLY A 121 7.54 4.81 5.50
C GLY A 121 8.24 3.48 5.73
N ILE A 122 7.87 2.81 6.79
CA ILE A 122 8.34 1.45 7.10
C ILE A 122 7.13 0.54 7.06
N ALA A 123 7.20 -0.47 6.19
CA ALA A 123 6.18 -1.49 6.08
C ALA A 123 6.56 -2.66 6.97
N ARG A 124 5.65 -3.03 7.87
CA ARG A 124 5.83 -4.21 8.71
C ARG A 124 4.83 -5.26 8.30
N ALA A 125 5.36 -6.46 8.03
CA ALA A 125 4.51 -7.59 7.71
C ALA A 125 3.67 -7.95 8.93
N VAL A 126 2.36 -8.04 8.73
CA VAL A 126 1.46 -8.47 9.78
C VAL A 126 1.31 -9.99 9.67
N MET A 127 1.70 -10.70 10.72
CA MET A 127 1.54 -12.14 10.74
C MET A 127 0.05 -12.47 10.89
N GLN A 128 -0.48 -13.14 9.88
CA GLN A 128 -1.80 -13.71 10.00
C GLN A 128 -1.70 -15.05 10.72
N VAL A 129 -2.42 -15.15 11.83
CA VAL A 129 -2.55 -16.45 12.48
C VAL A 129 -3.50 -17.26 11.61
N ALA A 130 -2.97 -18.27 10.94
CA ALA A 130 -3.80 -19.20 10.19
C ALA A 130 -4.62 -20.03 11.16
N ASN A 131 -5.91 -19.91 11.06
CA ASN A 131 -6.81 -20.78 11.81
C ASN A 131 -7.12 -22.03 11.00
#